data_6c55e4acbeae3232eb41802b08a50e30
#
_entry.id   6c55e4acbeae3232eb41802b08a50e30
#
_cell.length_a   1.000
_cell.length_b   1.000
_cell.length_c   1.000
_cell.angle_alpha   90.00
_cell.angle_beta   90.00
_cell.angle_gamma   90.00
#
_symmetry.space_group_name_H-M   'P 1'
#
loop_
_entity.id
_entity.type
_entity.pdbx_description
1 polymer ?
#
loop_
_entity_poly.entity_id
_entity_poly.type
_entity_poly.pdbx_seq_one_letter_code
_entity_poly.pdbx_strand_id
1 'polypeptide(L)'
;ITEGLVGSEMCIRDRIESLLGNIEMQSQVNQGTLVRLKLPLTLAIIEGMIVKVGLQVFTLPLLSVVEALKPLERQVKHMKRSGELIDIRGEFIPLIRLHQKLQLEDAIEDPKEGLVVVVQQGNQKHCLLVDEIIDQRPVVIKNLEDHFIQVPGLAGATIMGDGSISFILDVSSLVNS
;
A
#
# COMPACT_ATOMS: atom_id res chain seq x y z
N ILE A 1 -7.46 21.72 31.25
CA ILE A 1 -7.35 20.25 31.41
C ILE A 1 -7.67 19.59 30.08
N THR A 2 -6.93 19.93 29.01
CA THR A 2 -7.20 19.40 27.66
C THR A 2 -5.96 18.88 26.92
N GLU A 3 -4.79 18.88 27.57
CA GLU A 3 -3.54 18.48 26.89
C GLU A 3 -3.16 16.98 27.04
N GLY A 4 -3.85 16.22 27.87
CA GLY A 4 -3.53 14.80 28.11
C GLY A 4 -4.25 13.79 27.21
N LEU A 5 -5.28 14.19 26.47
CA LEU A 5 -6.14 13.28 25.70
C LEU A 5 -5.74 13.19 24.21
N VAL A 6 -5.12 14.21 23.65
CA VAL A 6 -4.83 14.30 22.20
C VAL A 6 -3.86 13.19 21.75
N GLY A 7 -2.86 12.84 22.55
CA GLY A 7 -1.91 11.78 22.19
C GLY A 7 -2.50 10.37 22.28
N SER A 8 -3.38 10.13 23.26
CA SER A 8 -4.03 8.81 23.43
C SER A 8 -5.15 8.58 22.41
N GLU A 9 -5.88 9.63 22.02
CA GLU A 9 -6.91 9.54 20.99
C GLU A 9 -6.34 9.22 19.59
N MET A 10 -5.22 9.83 19.21
CA MET A 10 -4.50 9.50 17.99
C MET A 10 -4.04 8.03 18.00
N CYS A 11 -3.42 7.58 19.07
CA CYS A 11 -2.97 6.19 19.22
C CYS A 11 -4.12 5.16 19.14
N ILE A 12 -5.28 5.48 19.73
CA ILE A 12 -6.46 4.59 19.67
C ILE A 12 -7.03 4.57 18.26
N ARG A 13 -7.12 5.70 17.61
CA ARG A 13 -7.62 5.81 16.22
C ARG A 13 -6.74 5.00 15.27
N ASP A 14 -5.42 5.21 15.32
CA ASP A 14 -4.47 4.49 14.47
C ASP A 14 -4.57 2.97 14.66
N ARG A 15 -4.72 2.51 15.92
CA ARG A 15 -4.91 1.08 16.21
C ARG A 15 -6.21 0.52 15.67
N ILE A 16 -7.29 1.27 15.70
CA ILE A 16 -8.60 0.82 15.22
C ILE A 16 -8.63 0.85 13.69
N GLU A 17 -8.03 1.86 13.07
CA GLU A 17 -7.89 1.96 11.63
C GLU A 17 -6.97 0.86 11.08
N SER A 18 -5.91 0.49 11.78
CA SER A 18 -5.04 -0.66 11.41
C SER A 18 -5.79 -2.00 11.44
N LEU A 19 -6.86 -2.10 12.24
CA LEU A 19 -7.77 -3.26 12.27
C LEU A 19 -8.90 -3.15 11.23
N LEU A 20 -8.82 -2.20 10.30
CA LEU A 20 -9.88 -1.85 9.33
C LEU A 20 -11.21 -1.48 10.01
N GLY A 21 -11.11 -1.00 11.25
CA GLY A 21 -12.24 -0.49 12.01
C GLY A 21 -12.47 1.00 11.81
N ASN A 22 -13.55 1.50 12.35
CA ASN A 22 -13.87 2.92 12.40
C ASN A 22 -14.22 3.33 13.82
N ILE A 23 -13.79 4.54 14.24
CA ILE A 23 -14.10 5.13 15.53
C ILE A 23 -14.89 6.42 15.36
N GLU A 24 -16.03 6.49 16.01
CA GLU A 24 -16.86 7.71 16.08
C GLU A 24 -16.92 8.16 17.54
N MET A 25 -16.61 9.43 17.80
CA MET A 25 -16.72 10.02 19.13
C MET A 25 -17.72 11.18 19.13
N GLN A 26 -18.61 11.19 20.11
CA GLN A 26 -19.56 12.26 20.36
C GLN A 26 -19.46 12.67 21.82
N SER A 27 -19.14 13.94 22.07
CA SER A 27 -19.02 14.47 23.44
C SER A 27 -20.02 15.62 23.65
N GLN A 28 -20.73 15.59 24.76
CA GLN A 28 -21.62 16.68 25.19
C GLN A 28 -21.21 17.12 26.58
N VAL A 29 -21.11 18.46 26.75
CA VAL A 29 -20.76 19.06 28.05
C VAL A 29 -21.76 18.63 29.12
N ASN A 30 -21.26 18.14 30.25
CA ASN A 30 -22.03 17.61 31.40
C ASN A 30 -22.88 16.35 31.13
N GLN A 31 -22.77 15.73 29.94
CA GLN A 31 -23.45 14.48 29.62
C GLN A 31 -22.47 13.32 29.36
N GLY A 32 -21.19 13.63 29.17
CA GLY A 32 -20.14 12.62 28.94
C GLY A 32 -19.74 12.46 27.46
N THR A 33 -18.99 11.41 27.21
CA THR A 33 -18.47 11.09 25.88
C THR A 33 -18.94 9.70 25.46
N LEU A 34 -19.57 9.59 24.31
CA LEU A 34 -19.93 8.34 23.66
C LEU A 34 -18.85 7.99 22.63
N VAL A 35 -18.24 6.83 22.81
CA VAL A 35 -17.27 6.27 21.84
C VAL A 35 -17.92 5.06 21.17
N ARG A 36 -18.05 5.11 19.85
CA ARG A 36 -18.57 4.00 19.04
C ARG A 36 -17.46 3.41 18.20
N LEU A 37 -17.14 2.16 18.46
CA LEU A 37 -16.16 1.38 17.71
C LEU A 37 -16.90 0.45 16.74
N LYS A 38 -16.56 0.52 15.45
CA LYS A 38 -17.02 -0.41 14.42
C LYS A 38 -15.82 -1.25 14.01
N LEU A 39 -15.82 -2.53 14.37
CA LEU A 39 -14.76 -3.48 14.01
C LEU A 39 -15.34 -4.53 13.06
N PRO A 40 -14.58 -4.97 12.03
CA PRO A 40 -15.01 -6.08 11.19
C PRO A 40 -15.04 -7.38 12.02
N LEU A 41 -16.07 -8.17 11.86
CA LEU A 41 -16.25 -9.49 12.53
C LEU A 41 -15.45 -10.61 11.86
N THR A 42 -14.91 -10.36 10.66
CA THR A 42 -14.17 -11.33 9.86
C THR A 42 -12.68 -11.00 9.84
N LEU A 43 -11.84 -12.01 9.61
CA LEU A 43 -10.47 -11.81 9.17
C LEU A 43 -10.48 -10.78 8.03
N ALA A 44 -9.57 -9.80 8.07
CA ALA A 44 -9.48 -8.78 7.03
C ALA A 44 -9.16 -9.46 5.69
N ILE A 45 -10.18 -9.71 4.91
CA ILE A 45 -10.07 -10.19 3.54
C ILE A 45 -10.05 -8.96 2.65
N ILE A 46 -9.00 -8.80 1.86
CA ILE A 46 -8.90 -7.76 0.84
C ILE A 46 -8.76 -8.40 -0.53
N GLU A 47 -9.29 -7.74 -1.54
CA GLU A 47 -8.96 -8.06 -2.92
C GLU A 47 -7.53 -7.60 -3.20
N GLY A 48 -6.66 -8.53 -3.59
CA GLY A 48 -5.26 -8.30 -3.84
C GLY A 48 -4.86 -8.58 -5.28
N MET A 49 -4.05 -7.68 -5.85
CA MET A 49 -3.30 -7.94 -7.07
C MET A 49 -1.95 -8.52 -6.69
N ILE A 50 -1.68 -9.75 -7.10
CA ILE A 50 -0.43 -10.46 -6.83
C ILE A 50 0.58 -10.09 -7.89
N VAL A 51 1.69 -9.50 -7.47
CA VAL A 51 2.78 -9.05 -8.35
C VAL A 51 4.10 -9.67 -7.94
N LYS A 52 5.01 -9.83 -8.90
CA LYS A 52 6.36 -10.29 -8.67
C LYS A 52 7.36 -9.16 -8.87
N VAL A 53 8.35 -9.08 -8.01
CA VAL A 53 9.50 -8.16 -8.12
C VAL A 53 10.76 -8.94 -7.71
N GLY A 54 11.64 -9.22 -8.63
CA GLY A 54 12.76 -10.13 -8.44
C GLY A 54 12.29 -11.55 -8.10
N LEU A 55 12.77 -12.06 -6.99
CA LEU A 55 12.39 -13.39 -6.48
C LEU A 55 11.21 -13.33 -5.49
N GLN A 56 10.73 -12.12 -5.14
CA GLN A 56 9.70 -11.94 -4.12
C GLN A 56 8.32 -11.70 -4.72
N VAL A 57 7.30 -12.19 -4.01
CA VAL A 57 5.89 -12.00 -4.36
C VAL A 57 5.27 -11.00 -3.39
N PHE A 58 4.57 -10.02 -3.96
CA PHE A 58 3.88 -8.99 -3.20
C PHE A 58 2.40 -8.96 -3.55
N THR A 59 1.61 -8.48 -2.61
CA THR A 59 0.18 -8.23 -2.80
C THR A 59 -0.08 -6.72 -2.72
N LEU A 60 -0.63 -6.15 -3.78
CA LEU A 60 -1.14 -4.78 -3.82
C LEU A 60 -2.63 -4.80 -3.51
N PRO A 61 -3.12 -4.01 -2.52
CA PRO A 61 -4.55 -3.83 -2.32
C PRO A 61 -5.22 -3.30 -3.59
N LEU A 62 -6.19 -4.04 -4.14
CA LEU A 62 -6.82 -3.70 -5.42
C LEU A 62 -7.54 -2.35 -5.38
N LEU A 63 -8.02 -1.93 -4.22
CA LEU A 63 -8.63 -0.60 -4.02
C LEU A 63 -7.68 0.56 -4.30
N SER A 64 -6.38 0.34 -4.20
CA SER A 64 -5.37 1.36 -4.52
C SER A 64 -4.95 1.31 -6.00
N VAL A 65 -5.31 0.28 -6.74
CA VAL A 65 -4.90 0.08 -8.14
C VAL A 65 -5.88 0.78 -9.07
N VAL A 66 -5.35 1.61 -9.98
CA VAL A 66 -6.13 2.30 -11.01
C VAL A 66 -6.09 1.53 -12.33
N GLU A 67 -4.90 1.22 -12.80
CA GLU A 67 -4.67 0.45 -14.02
C GLU A 67 -3.26 -0.17 -14.00
N ALA A 68 -3.02 -1.13 -14.87
CA ALA A 68 -1.71 -1.71 -15.11
C ALA A 68 -1.42 -1.72 -16.60
N LEU A 69 -0.18 -1.41 -16.99
CA LEU A 69 0.22 -1.33 -18.39
C LEU A 69 1.70 -1.65 -18.59
N LYS A 70 2.05 -2.02 -19.80
CA LYS A 70 3.45 -2.06 -20.24
C LYS A 70 3.79 -0.74 -20.91
N PRO A 71 4.69 0.08 -20.34
CA PRO A 71 4.98 1.40 -20.90
C PRO A 71 5.78 1.27 -22.22
N LEU A 72 5.47 2.12 -23.16
CA LEU A 72 6.28 2.30 -24.36
C LEU A 72 7.47 3.21 -24.04
N GLU A 73 8.57 3.09 -24.79
CA GLU A 73 9.77 3.91 -24.62
C GLU A 73 9.47 5.42 -24.62
N ARG A 74 8.58 5.88 -25.52
CA ARG A 74 8.17 7.29 -25.60
C ARG A 74 7.45 7.82 -24.36
N GLN A 75 6.90 6.93 -23.53
CA GLN A 75 6.15 7.28 -22.32
C GLN A 75 7.05 7.43 -21.09
N VAL A 76 8.25 6.83 -21.11
CA VAL A 76 9.22 6.96 -20.03
C VAL A 76 9.96 8.29 -20.16
N LYS A 77 9.86 9.15 -19.17
CA LYS A 77 10.48 10.49 -19.13
C LYS A 77 11.42 10.60 -17.94
N HIS A 78 12.60 11.14 -18.18
CA HIS A 78 13.57 11.43 -17.13
C HIS A 78 13.63 12.95 -16.91
N MET A 79 13.30 13.41 -15.71
CA MET A 79 13.40 14.82 -15.34
C MET A 79 14.49 15.03 -14.29
N LYS A 80 15.38 16.01 -14.52
CA LYS A 80 16.54 16.31 -13.65
C LYS A 80 16.18 16.58 -12.18
N ARG A 81 14.96 17.05 -11.88
CA ARG A 81 14.51 17.40 -10.53
C ARG A 81 13.41 16.48 -9.96
N SER A 82 12.67 15.80 -10.80
CA SER A 82 11.48 15.03 -10.38
C SER A 82 11.65 13.52 -10.56
N GLY A 83 12.87 13.07 -10.95
CA GLY A 83 13.11 11.65 -11.18
C GLY A 83 12.48 11.14 -12.47
N GLU A 84 12.04 9.90 -12.45
CA GLU A 84 11.39 9.25 -13.58
C GLU A 84 9.88 9.42 -13.53
N LEU A 85 9.30 9.70 -14.68
CA LEU A 85 7.85 9.87 -14.85
C LEU A 85 7.37 8.97 -16.00
N ILE A 86 6.15 8.48 -15.88
CA ILE A 86 5.47 7.77 -16.96
C ILE A 86 4.36 8.67 -17.50
N ASP A 87 4.36 8.89 -18.82
CA ASP A 87 3.30 9.61 -19.53
C ASP A 87 2.14 8.65 -19.80
N ILE A 88 1.06 8.81 -19.07
CA ILE A 88 -0.16 8.04 -19.24
C ILE A 88 -1.27 8.98 -19.68
N ARG A 89 -1.61 8.92 -20.98
CA ARG A 89 -2.66 9.75 -21.60
C ARG A 89 -2.47 11.25 -21.38
N GLY A 90 -1.21 11.74 -21.34
CA GLY A 90 -0.85 13.14 -21.14
C GLY A 90 -0.71 13.55 -19.65
N GLU A 91 -0.91 12.61 -18.71
CA GLU A 91 -0.63 12.80 -17.30
C GLU A 91 0.75 12.24 -16.97
N PHE A 92 1.64 13.06 -16.39
CA PHE A 92 2.98 12.64 -16.00
C PHE A 92 2.97 12.14 -14.56
N ILE A 93 3.06 10.83 -14.38
CA ILE A 93 2.94 10.16 -13.08
C ILE A 93 4.33 9.71 -12.60
N PRO A 94 4.74 10.02 -11.36
CA PRO A 94 6.02 9.59 -10.81
C PRO A 94 6.17 8.07 -10.78
N LEU A 95 7.36 7.58 -11.18
CA LEU A 95 7.72 6.17 -11.14
C LEU A 95 8.46 5.83 -9.85
N ILE A 96 7.96 4.85 -9.13
CA ILE A 96 8.61 4.24 -7.97
C ILE A 96 9.15 2.87 -8.39
N ARG A 97 10.45 2.67 -8.24
CA ARG A 97 11.12 1.39 -8.47
C ARG A 97 11.07 0.56 -7.19
N LEU A 98 10.14 -0.39 -7.11
CA LEU A 98 9.94 -1.19 -5.91
C LEU A 98 11.20 -1.94 -5.48
N HIS A 99 11.99 -2.45 -6.43
CA HIS A 99 13.23 -3.14 -6.13
C HIS A 99 14.23 -2.25 -5.41
N GLN A 100 14.35 -0.97 -5.79
CA GLN A 100 15.24 -0.03 -5.09
C GLN A 100 14.70 0.33 -3.71
N LYS A 101 13.38 0.57 -3.62
CA LYS A 101 12.72 0.96 -2.38
C LYS A 101 12.78 -0.14 -1.32
N LEU A 102 12.61 -1.40 -1.74
CA LEU A 102 12.59 -2.58 -0.88
C LEU A 102 13.94 -3.33 -0.86
N GLN A 103 14.98 -2.80 -1.53
CA GLN A 103 16.32 -3.39 -1.62
C GLN A 103 16.30 -4.84 -2.12
N LEU A 104 15.58 -5.07 -3.22
CA LEU A 104 15.44 -6.40 -3.84
C LEU A 104 16.46 -6.58 -4.97
N GLU A 105 17.00 -7.79 -5.06
CA GLU A 105 17.89 -8.21 -6.13
C GLU A 105 17.10 -8.94 -7.23
N ASP A 106 17.74 -9.15 -8.40
CA ASP A 106 17.20 -9.90 -9.54
C ASP A 106 15.86 -9.40 -10.11
N ALA A 107 15.53 -8.11 -9.91
CA ALA A 107 14.34 -7.50 -10.43
C ALA A 107 14.56 -6.80 -11.78
N ILE A 108 13.49 -6.65 -12.56
CA ILE A 108 13.52 -5.87 -13.80
C ILE A 108 13.74 -4.39 -13.47
N GLU A 109 14.81 -3.83 -14.03
CA GLU A 109 15.14 -2.42 -13.83
C GLU A 109 14.58 -1.51 -14.93
N ASP A 110 14.55 -1.97 -16.18
CA ASP A 110 14.03 -1.16 -17.29
C ASP A 110 12.49 -1.20 -17.30
N PRO A 111 11.81 -0.04 -17.12
CA PRO A 111 10.34 0.01 -17.16
C PRO A 111 9.74 -0.55 -18.45
N LYS A 112 10.50 -0.58 -19.55
CA LYS A 112 10.04 -1.13 -20.84
C LYS A 112 9.99 -2.65 -20.86
N GLU A 113 10.77 -3.30 -20.03
CA GLU A 113 10.81 -4.76 -19.91
C GLU A 113 9.79 -5.28 -18.91
N GLY A 114 9.53 -4.49 -17.84
CA GLY A 114 8.56 -4.80 -16.81
C GLY A 114 7.14 -4.31 -17.10
N LEU A 115 6.35 -4.29 -16.06
CA LEU A 115 5.00 -3.75 -16.04
C LEU A 115 4.93 -2.58 -15.05
N VAL A 116 4.06 -1.64 -15.33
CA VAL A 116 3.79 -0.51 -14.46
C VAL A 116 2.37 -0.63 -13.93
N VAL A 117 2.23 -0.65 -12.61
CA VAL A 117 0.94 -0.60 -11.92
C VAL A 117 0.73 0.83 -11.41
N VAL A 118 -0.31 1.48 -11.91
CA VAL A 118 -0.71 2.80 -11.42
C VAL A 118 -1.51 2.64 -10.15
N VAL A 119 -1.03 3.25 -9.09
CA VAL A 119 -1.71 3.28 -7.79
C VAL A 119 -2.12 4.70 -7.45
N GLN A 120 -3.20 4.82 -6.69
CA GLN A 120 -3.72 6.10 -6.22
C GLN A 120 -3.79 6.13 -4.70
N GLN A 121 -3.27 7.21 -4.12
CA GLN A 121 -3.37 7.54 -2.71
C GLN A 121 -3.97 8.94 -2.56
N GLY A 122 -5.20 9.03 -2.09
CA GLY A 122 -5.94 10.30 -2.08
C GLY A 122 -6.07 10.87 -3.50
N ASN A 123 -5.52 12.06 -3.73
CA ASN A 123 -5.52 12.72 -5.04
C ASN A 123 -4.22 12.51 -5.84
N GLN A 124 -3.26 11.75 -5.32
CA GLN A 124 -1.98 11.55 -5.98
C GLN A 124 -1.91 10.16 -6.59
N LYS A 125 -1.38 10.10 -7.82
CA LYS A 125 -1.10 8.85 -8.52
C LYS A 125 0.40 8.60 -8.56
N HIS A 126 0.79 7.33 -8.49
CA HIS A 126 2.16 6.87 -8.66
C HIS A 126 2.19 5.61 -9.50
N CYS A 127 3.27 5.44 -10.23
CA CYS A 127 3.56 4.24 -11.01
C CYS A 127 4.49 3.33 -10.20
N LEU A 128 4.13 2.08 -9.99
CA LEU A 128 5.00 1.08 -9.38
C LEU A 128 5.55 0.16 -10.45
N LEU A 129 6.88 0.06 -10.57
CA LEU A 129 7.52 -0.89 -11.46
C LEU A 129 7.51 -2.27 -10.83
N VAL A 130 6.95 -3.26 -11.54
CA VAL A 130 6.90 -4.67 -11.19
C VAL A 130 7.36 -5.52 -12.36
N ASP A 131 7.83 -6.74 -12.10
CA ASP A 131 8.29 -7.65 -13.16
C ASP A 131 7.09 -8.30 -13.85
N GLU A 132 6.11 -8.76 -13.06
CA GLU A 132 4.97 -9.53 -13.54
C GLU A 132 3.75 -9.33 -12.63
N ILE A 133 2.56 -9.40 -13.22
CA ILE A 133 1.30 -9.55 -12.49
C ILE A 133 0.90 -11.02 -12.60
N ILE A 134 0.87 -11.72 -11.46
CA ILE A 134 0.62 -13.16 -11.40
C ILE A 134 -0.88 -13.45 -11.44
N ASP A 135 -1.64 -12.75 -10.55
CA ASP A 135 -3.06 -13.05 -10.35
C ASP A 135 -3.79 -11.89 -9.61
N GLN A 136 -5.12 -12.00 -9.55
CA GLN A 136 -5.97 -11.19 -8.70
C GLN A 136 -6.89 -12.09 -7.91
N ARG A 137 -6.83 -12.01 -6.58
CA ARG A 137 -7.64 -12.86 -5.70
C ARG A 137 -7.85 -12.23 -4.32
N PRO A 138 -8.91 -12.64 -3.60
CA PRO A 138 -9.05 -12.29 -2.20
C PRO A 138 -7.93 -12.93 -1.37
N VAL A 139 -7.33 -12.16 -0.48
CA VAL A 139 -6.27 -12.59 0.44
C VAL A 139 -6.63 -12.22 1.87
N VAL A 140 -6.18 -13.05 2.82
CA VAL A 140 -6.35 -12.81 4.25
C VAL A 140 -5.12 -12.10 4.78
N ILE A 141 -5.30 -10.89 5.31
CA ILE A 141 -4.21 -10.14 5.93
C ILE A 141 -3.86 -10.77 7.28
N LYS A 142 -2.59 -11.10 7.47
CA LYS A 142 -2.00 -11.37 8.78
C LYS A 142 -1.11 -10.20 9.16
N ASN A 143 -1.41 -9.53 10.26
CA ASN A 143 -0.58 -8.46 10.77
C ASN A 143 0.78 -9.02 11.18
N LEU A 144 1.85 -8.32 10.78
CA LEU A 144 3.23 -8.67 11.15
C LEU A 144 3.62 -8.17 12.55
N GLU A 145 2.71 -7.44 13.24
CA GLU A 145 3.03 -6.64 14.43
C GLU A 145 3.40 -7.44 15.68
N ASP A 146 3.04 -8.71 15.79
CA ASP A 146 3.28 -9.43 17.06
C ASP A 146 4.72 -9.91 17.25
N HIS A 147 5.56 -9.99 16.20
CA HIS A 147 6.95 -10.47 16.30
C HIS A 147 7.92 -9.94 15.25
N PHE A 148 7.55 -8.97 14.39
CA PHE A 148 8.41 -8.52 13.30
C PHE A 148 8.68 -7.02 13.35
N ILE A 149 9.90 -6.65 12.94
CA ILE A 149 10.32 -5.27 12.73
C ILE A 149 9.42 -4.66 11.64
N GLN A 150 8.85 -3.49 11.90
CA GLN A 150 8.11 -2.74 10.87
C GLN A 150 9.05 -2.47 9.69
N VAL A 151 8.76 -3.06 8.56
CA VAL A 151 9.47 -2.80 7.31
C VAL A 151 8.73 -1.69 6.56
N PRO A 152 9.36 -0.52 6.35
CA PRO A 152 8.73 0.55 5.58
C PRO A 152 8.23 0.05 4.22
N GLY A 153 6.99 0.38 3.88
CA GLY A 153 6.38 -0.07 2.62
C GLY A 153 5.60 -1.38 2.71
N LEU A 154 5.57 -2.06 3.85
CA LEU A 154 4.80 -3.28 4.06
C LEU A 154 3.71 -3.09 5.12
N ALA A 155 2.47 -3.49 4.78
CA ALA A 155 1.31 -3.44 5.68
C ALA A 155 1.06 -4.77 6.41
N GLY A 156 1.61 -5.88 5.90
CA GLY A 156 1.36 -7.20 6.45
C GLY A 156 1.87 -8.31 5.55
N ALA A 157 1.43 -9.52 5.78
CA ALA A 157 1.71 -10.68 4.93
C ALA A 157 0.45 -11.55 4.77
N THR A 158 0.44 -12.34 3.72
CA THR A 158 -0.55 -13.39 3.49
C THR A 158 0.13 -14.69 3.10
N ILE A 159 -0.54 -15.81 3.36
CA ILE A 159 -0.09 -17.13 2.92
C ILE A 159 -0.85 -17.46 1.65
N MET A 160 -0.11 -17.75 0.59
CA MET A 160 -0.66 -18.13 -0.71
C MET A 160 -1.14 -19.59 -0.69
N GLY A 161 -1.91 -19.98 -1.71
CA GLY A 161 -2.48 -21.33 -1.80
C GLY A 161 -1.43 -22.46 -1.94
N ASP A 162 -0.25 -22.14 -2.39
CA ASP A 162 0.93 -23.04 -2.49
C ASP A 162 1.79 -23.07 -1.20
N GLY A 163 1.36 -22.33 -0.17
CA GLY A 163 2.08 -22.20 1.11
C GLY A 163 3.19 -21.15 1.12
N SER A 164 3.46 -20.49 0.00
CA SER A 164 4.41 -19.36 -0.04
C SER A 164 3.86 -18.13 0.68
N ILE A 165 4.75 -17.21 1.06
CA ILE A 165 4.40 -15.95 1.71
C ILE A 165 4.41 -14.83 0.67
N SER A 166 3.35 -14.04 0.63
CA SER A 166 3.29 -12.78 -0.10
C SER A 166 3.19 -11.62 0.88
N PHE A 167 4.04 -10.60 0.72
CA PHE A 167 3.99 -9.40 1.55
C PHE A 167 2.98 -8.41 0.98
N ILE A 168 2.17 -7.82 1.86
CA ILE A 168 1.17 -6.82 1.47
C ILE A 168 1.81 -5.45 1.47
N LEU A 169 1.77 -4.77 0.33
CA LEU A 169 2.36 -3.44 0.17
C LEU A 169 1.47 -2.37 0.81
N ASP A 170 2.10 -1.47 1.57
CA ASP A 170 1.49 -0.23 2.03
C ASP A 170 1.78 0.88 1.02
N VAL A 171 0.81 1.14 0.15
CA VAL A 171 0.92 2.19 -0.87
C VAL A 171 1.17 3.55 -0.25
N SER A 172 0.56 3.84 0.91
CA SER A 172 0.73 5.12 1.61
C SER A 172 2.17 5.34 2.04
N SER A 173 2.78 4.34 2.64
CA SER A 173 4.17 4.36 3.10
C SER A 173 5.16 4.41 1.92
N LEU A 174 4.86 3.70 0.82
CA LEU A 174 5.72 3.69 -0.38
C LEU A 174 5.79 5.05 -1.06
N VAL A 175 4.70 5.80 -1.05
CA VAL A 175 4.59 7.11 -1.73
C VAL A 175 5.21 8.25 -0.91
N ASN A 176 5.14 8.18 0.42
CA ASN A 176 5.54 9.26 1.33
C ASN A 176 6.98 9.14 1.86
N SER A 177 7.75 8.14 1.43
CA SER A 177 9.10 7.88 1.95
C SER A 177 10.20 8.43 1.09
#